data_d9e9e339e0a7c3c3371319cbf9820c04
#
_entry.id   d9e9e339e0a7c3c3371319cbf9820c04
#
_cell.length_a   1.000
_cell.length_b   1.000
_cell.length_c   1.000
_cell.angle_alpha   90.00
_cell.angle_beta   90.00
_cell.angle_gamma   90.00
#
_symmetry.space_group_name_H-M   'P 1'
#
loop_
_entity.id
_entity.type
_entity.pdbx_description
1 polymer ?
#
loop_
_entity_poly.entity_id
_entity_poly.type
_entity_poly.pdbx_seq_one_letter_code
_entity_poly.pdbx_strand_id
1 'polypeptide(L)'
;LSDRAFAGSDTWATSYTIAQAIRKIGGVDLILFGKQASDGDTAQVGPGVATHLDTPQITYVRKLVAIDASTITAQRMLEEGNETIRASLPCVITVVKEINEPRLPSLKGKMNSKKAQITVWKASDIGADPQKCGLNGSPTKVIRIFTPAARSDGEILVGEPEETTAKLVDKLMPIIVGASN
;
A
#
# COMPACT_ATOMS: atom_id res chain seq x y z
N LEU A 1 15.69 -3.14 6.16
CA LEU A 1 16.14 -4.35 5.46
C LEU A 1 16.87 -3.96 4.19
N SER A 2 18.11 -4.40 4.03
CA SER A 2 18.91 -4.10 2.84
C SER A 2 19.87 -5.25 2.58
N ASP A 3 19.56 -6.05 1.55
CA ASP A 3 20.39 -7.17 1.11
C ASP A 3 20.16 -7.42 -0.38
N ARG A 4 21.17 -7.92 -1.05
CA ARG A 4 21.08 -8.35 -2.44
C ARG A 4 20.13 -9.55 -2.63
N ALA A 5 19.96 -10.35 -1.58
CA ALA A 5 19.01 -11.47 -1.55
C ALA A 5 17.53 -11.02 -1.70
N PHE A 6 17.21 -9.76 -1.43
CA PHE A 6 15.86 -9.25 -1.56
C PHE A 6 15.55 -8.64 -2.93
N ALA A 7 16.56 -8.56 -3.82
CA ALA A 7 16.39 -7.92 -5.12
C ALA A 7 15.39 -8.67 -6.01
N GLY A 8 14.49 -7.92 -6.66
CA GLY A 8 13.48 -8.47 -7.56
C GLY A 8 12.32 -9.19 -6.85
N SER A 9 12.17 -9.02 -5.52
CA SER A 9 11.02 -9.54 -4.79
C SER A 9 9.72 -8.98 -5.34
N ASP A 10 8.75 -9.83 -5.58
CA ASP A 10 7.35 -9.42 -5.73
C ASP A 10 6.69 -9.16 -4.36
N THR A 11 5.40 -8.93 -4.33
CA THR A 11 4.65 -8.65 -3.09
C THR A 11 4.67 -9.82 -2.12
N TRP A 12 4.70 -11.07 -2.61
CA TRP A 12 4.74 -12.26 -1.76
C TRP A 12 6.09 -12.42 -1.06
N ALA A 13 7.19 -12.39 -1.80
CA ALA A 13 8.54 -12.46 -1.24
C ALA A 13 8.87 -11.25 -0.36
N THR A 14 8.35 -10.06 -0.69
CA THR A 14 8.46 -8.86 0.14
C THR A 14 7.73 -9.05 1.47
N SER A 15 6.51 -9.57 1.43
CA SER A 15 5.71 -9.84 2.64
C SER A 15 6.40 -10.86 3.56
N TYR A 16 6.96 -11.94 2.98
CA TYR A 16 7.75 -12.91 3.73
C TYR A 16 8.93 -12.26 4.44
N THR A 17 9.70 -11.46 3.71
CA THR A 17 10.90 -10.77 4.25
C THR A 17 10.54 -9.84 5.41
N ILE A 18 9.46 -9.07 5.27
CA ILE A 18 8.97 -8.17 6.32
C ILE A 18 8.46 -8.97 7.53
N ALA A 19 7.73 -10.06 7.32
CA ALA A 19 7.27 -10.92 8.39
C ALA A 19 8.42 -11.52 9.21
N GLN A 20 9.52 -11.92 8.56
CA GLN A 20 10.72 -12.38 9.26
C GLN A 20 11.35 -11.28 10.13
N ALA A 21 11.38 -10.05 9.63
CA ALA A 21 11.88 -8.92 10.42
C ALA A 21 10.97 -8.62 11.64
N ILE A 22 9.66 -8.72 11.47
CA ILE A 22 8.70 -8.55 12.58
C ILE A 22 8.88 -9.65 13.62
N ARG A 23 9.07 -10.91 13.22
CA ARG A 23 9.39 -12.01 14.15
C ARG A 23 10.68 -11.74 14.93
N LYS A 24 11.71 -11.18 14.27
CA LYS A 24 12.96 -10.79 14.93
C LYS A 24 12.76 -9.67 15.94
N ILE A 25 11.91 -8.68 15.66
CA ILE A 25 11.57 -7.61 16.61
C ILE A 25 10.91 -8.21 17.85
N GLY A 26 9.95 -9.12 17.66
CA GLY A 26 9.22 -9.78 18.73
C GLY A 26 8.29 -8.84 19.51
N GLY A 27 7.32 -9.40 20.24
CA GLY A 27 6.46 -8.64 21.17
C GLY A 27 5.66 -7.52 20.50
N VAL A 28 5.23 -7.70 19.25
CA VAL A 28 4.47 -6.70 18.49
C VAL A 28 2.99 -7.06 18.53
N ASP A 29 2.16 -6.19 19.09
CA ASP A 29 0.72 -6.39 19.20
C ASP A 29 -0.04 -5.78 18.01
N LEU A 30 0.46 -4.68 17.43
CA LEU A 30 -0.18 -4.00 16.31
C LEU A 30 0.84 -3.63 15.23
N ILE A 31 0.54 -4.03 14.00
CA ILE A 31 1.39 -3.76 12.84
C ILE A 31 0.61 -2.88 11.87
N LEU A 32 1.18 -1.70 11.54
CA LEU A 32 0.55 -0.74 10.66
C LEU A 32 1.27 -0.67 9.32
N PHE A 33 0.51 -0.78 8.24
CA PHE A 33 0.96 -0.54 6.87
C PHE A 33 0.19 0.63 6.24
N GLY A 34 0.81 1.31 5.28
CA GLY A 34 0.03 2.12 4.34
C GLY A 34 -0.87 1.23 3.47
N LYS A 35 -1.91 1.79 2.89
CA LYS A 35 -2.84 1.10 1.98
C LYS A 35 -2.07 0.37 0.88
N GLN A 36 -1.21 1.10 0.16
CA GLN A 36 -0.46 0.59 -1.00
C GLN A 36 0.68 1.55 -1.36
N ALA A 37 1.65 1.06 -2.13
CA ALA A 37 2.66 1.90 -2.76
C ALA A 37 2.08 2.54 -4.04
N SER A 38 2.49 3.77 -4.34
CA SER A 38 2.00 4.52 -5.52
C SER A 38 2.55 4.01 -6.84
N ASP A 39 3.68 3.32 -6.82
CA ASP A 39 4.34 2.75 -7.99
C ASP A 39 3.82 1.35 -8.33
N GLY A 40 3.56 0.50 -7.34
CA GLY A 40 3.10 -0.87 -7.54
C GLY A 40 1.58 -1.04 -7.51
N ASP A 41 0.88 -0.20 -6.78
CA ASP A 41 -0.59 -0.12 -6.67
C ASP A 41 -1.32 -1.46 -6.38
N THR A 42 -0.67 -2.36 -5.63
CA THR A 42 -1.18 -3.72 -5.43
C THR A 42 -1.98 -3.92 -4.14
N ALA A 43 -1.74 -3.12 -3.10
CA ALA A 43 -2.34 -3.23 -1.77
C ALA A 43 -2.15 -4.62 -1.08
N GLN A 44 -1.16 -5.41 -1.50
CA GLN A 44 -1.01 -6.83 -1.12
C GLN A 44 -0.03 -7.06 0.03
N VAL A 45 0.94 -6.17 0.26
CA VAL A 45 2.04 -6.43 1.20
C VAL A 45 1.54 -6.55 2.65
N GLY A 46 0.68 -5.64 3.11
CA GLY A 46 0.08 -5.74 4.46
C GLY A 46 -0.67 -7.05 4.68
N PRO A 47 -1.66 -7.40 3.85
CA PRO A 47 -2.34 -8.70 3.88
C PRO A 47 -1.40 -9.91 3.79
N GLY A 48 -0.39 -9.85 2.93
CA GLY A 48 0.62 -10.90 2.82
C GLY A 48 1.42 -11.10 4.10
N VAL A 49 1.79 -10.01 4.79
CA VAL A 49 2.46 -10.08 6.09
C VAL A 49 1.55 -10.71 7.14
N ALA A 50 0.26 -10.34 7.19
CA ALA A 50 -0.71 -10.95 8.09
C ALA A 50 -0.80 -12.47 7.88
N THR A 51 -0.85 -12.89 6.62
CA THR A 51 -0.85 -14.32 6.24
C THR A 51 0.43 -15.03 6.71
N HIS A 52 1.60 -14.45 6.48
CA HIS A 52 2.86 -15.05 6.94
C HIS A 52 3.01 -15.09 8.45
N LEU A 53 2.38 -14.17 9.19
CA LEU A 53 2.40 -14.13 10.65
C LEU A 53 1.27 -14.95 11.28
N ASP A 54 0.31 -15.42 10.50
CA ASP A 54 -0.91 -16.09 10.96
C ASP A 54 -1.70 -15.22 11.95
N THR A 55 -1.90 -13.96 11.58
CA THR A 55 -2.57 -12.95 12.42
C THR A 55 -3.80 -12.37 11.73
N PRO A 56 -4.82 -11.95 12.49
CA PRO A 56 -5.94 -11.18 11.97
C PRO A 56 -5.50 -9.92 11.24
N GLN A 57 -6.33 -9.44 10.31
CA GLN A 57 -6.06 -8.21 9.58
C GLN A 57 -7.32 -7.38 9.36
N ILE A 58 -7.16 -6.05 9.32
CA ILE A 58 -8.19 -5.10 8.89
C ILE A 58 -7.57 -4.18 7.84
N THR A 59 -8.08 -4.22 6.61
CA THR A 59 -7.58 -3.41 5.51
C THR A 59 -8.36 -2.10 5.35
N TYR A 60 -7.72 -1.08 4.73
CA TYR A 60 -8.32 0.22 4.41
C TYR A 60 -8.90 0.97 5.62
N VAL A 61 -8.24 0.87 6.78
CA VAL A 61 -8.68 1.52 8.02
C VAL A 61 -8.61 3.04 7.86
N ARG A 62 -9.75 3.69 8.05
CA ARG A 62 -9.87 5.15 8.03
C ARG A 62 -10.02 5.76 9.43
N LYS A 63 -10.42 4.96 10.42
CA LYS A 63 -10.61 5.43 11.79
C LYS A 63 -10.38 4.29 12.78
N LEU A 64 -9.59 4.55 13.80
CA LEU A 64 -9.53 3.70 15.00
C LEU A 64 -10.68 4.09 15.92
N VAL A 65 -11.53 3.14 16.26
CA VAL A 65 -12.70 3.36 17.11
C VAL A 65 -12.36 3.08 18.57
N ALA A 66 -11.73 1.94 18.82
CA ALA A 66 -11.29 1.53 20.16
C ALA A 66 -10.13 0.55 20.05
N ILE A 67 -9.28 0.53 21.07
CA ILE A 67 -8.24 -0.46 21.26
C ILE A 67 -8.10 -0.75 22.76
N ASP A 68 -8.02 -2.01 23.11
CA ASP A 68 -7.74 -2.47 24.46
C ASP A 68 -6.57 -3.47 24.47
N ALA A 69 -6.32 -4.15 25.58
CA ALA A 69 -5.18 -5.07 25.70
C ALA A 69 -5.28 -6.31 24.79
N SER A 70 -6.43 -6.63 24.25
CA SER A 70 -6.71 -7.88 23.53
C SER A 70 -7.38 -7.68 22.17
N THR A 71 -7.98 -6.53 21.93
CA THR A 71 -8.76 -6.29 20.71
C THR A 71 -8.58 -4.89 20.14
N ILE A 72 -8.80 -4.77 18.84
CA ILE A 72 -8.90 -3.53 18.11
C ILE A 72 -10.25 -3.45 17.39
N THR A 73 -10.92 -2.31 17.48
CA THR A 73 -12.12 -1.99 16.69
C THR A 73 -11.79 -0.82 15.76
N ALA A 74 -11.97 -1.01 14.48
CA ALA A 74 -11.64 -0.03 13.46
C ALA A 74 -12.73 0.08 12.41
N GLN A 75 -12.89 1.27 11.85
CA GLN A 75 -13.73 1.51 10.70
C GLN A 75 -12.88 1.45 9.44
N ARG A 76 -13.26 0.59 8.51
CA ARG A 76 -12.62 0.45 7.19
C ARG A 76 -13.49 1.04 6.08
N MET A 77 -12.85 1.46 5.01
CA MET A 77 -13.50 2.02 3.84
C MET A 77 -13.73 0.91 2.80
N LEU A 78 -14.93 0.88 2.23
CA LEU A 78 -15.33 0.03 1.10
C LEU A 78 -15.81 0.93 -0.04
N GLU A 79 -16.05 0.36 -1.22
CA GLU A 79 -16.59 1.11 -2.38
C GLU A 79 -17.97 1.70 -2.08
N GLU A 80 -18.82 0.92 -1.41
CA GLU A 80 -20.22 1.31 -1.12
C GLU A 80 -20.42 1.98 0.26
N GLY A 81 -19.33 2.19 1.02
CA GLY A 81 -19.45 2.82 2.34
C GLY A 81 -18.37 2.43 3.34
N ASN A 82 -18.73 2.40 4.62
CA ASN A 82 -17.80 2.08 5.69
C ASN A 82 -18.32 0.92 6.53
N GLU A 83 -17.41 0.08 6.97
CA GLU A 83 -17.67 -1.07 7.82
C GLU A 83 -16.88 -0.96 9.12
N THR A 84 -17.49 -1.31 10.26
CA THR A 84 -16.78 -1.37 11.54
C THR A 84 -16.48 -2.84 11.90
N ILE A 85 -15.20 -3.14 12.04
CA ILE A 85 -14.70 -4.49 12.31
C ILE A 85 -13.98 -4.49 13.66
N ARG A 86 -14.13 -5.58 14.39
CA ARG A 86 -13.36 -5.90 15.59
C ARG A 86 -12.48 -7.12 15.33
N ALA A 87 -11.21 -7.02 15.71
CA ALA A 87 -10.24 -8.11 15.60
C ALA A 87 -9.47 -8.30 16.91
N SER A 88 -8.96 -9.51 17.15
CA SER A 88 -8.04 -9.78 18.24
C SER A 88 -6.65 -9.24 17.95
N LEU A 89 -5.89 -8.91 18.97
CA LEU A 89 -4.46 -8.64 18.90
C LEU A 89 -3.65 -9.94 19.16
N PRO A 90 -2.46 -10.12 18.55
CA PRO A 90 -1.84 -9.21 17.57
C PRO A 90 -2.60 -9.11 16.24
N CYS A 91 -2.54 -7.94 15.59
CA CYS A 91 -3.29 -7.67 14.37
C CYS A 91 -2.46 -6.84 13.38
N VAL A 92 -2.66 -7.09 12.09
CA VAL A 92 -2.14 -6.23 11.01
C VAL A 92 -3.25 -5.33 10.51
N ILE A 93 -2.98 -4.04 10.38
CA ILE A 93 -3.92 -3.10 9.74
C ILE A 93 -3.24 -2.38 8.57
N THR A 94 -3.99 -2.15 7.49
CA THR A 94 -3.57 -1.20 6.47
C THR A 94 -4.41 0.06 6.56
N VAL A 95 -3.76 1.23 6.50
CA VAL A 95 -4.43 2.51 6.75
C VAL A 95 -4.50 3.36 5.49
N VAL A 96 -5.60 4.10 5.34
CA VAL A 96 -5.78 5.12 4.30
C VAL A 96 -5.33 6.49 4.82
N LYS A 97 -5.10 7.44 3.92
CA LYS A 97 -4.62 8.79 4.28
C LYS A 97 -5.58 9.56 5.21
N GLU A 98 -6.86 9.20 5.16
CA GLU A 98 -7.93 9.83 5.94
C GLU A 98 -7.94 9.43 7.42
N ILE A 99 -7.03 8.53 7.84
CA ILE A 99 -6.95 8.08 9.25
C ILE A 99 -6.59 9.24 10.19
N ASN A 100 -5.77 10.18 9.75
CA ASN A 100 -5.41 11.39 10.49
C ASN A 100 -4.70 12.41 9.61
N GLU A 101 -4.56 13.64 10.11
CA GLU A 101 -3.68 14.65 9.53
C GLU A 101 -2.28 14.55 10.13
N PRO A 102 -1.22 14.35 9.30
CA PRO A 102 0.15 14.26 9.79
C PRO A 102 0.61 15.57 10.45
N ARG A 103 1.21 15.48 11.62
CA ARG A 103 1.78 16.62 12.30
C ARG A 103 3.04 17.12 11.59
N LEU A 104 3.20 18.43 11.48
CA LEU A 104 4.44 19.02 10.99
C LEU A 104 5.59 18.70 11.97
N PRO A 105 6.77 18.34 11.46
CA PRO A 105 7.92 18.06 12.31
C PRO A 105 8.41 19.33 13.00
N SER A 106 8.61 19.28 14.32
CA SER A 106 9.23 20.37 15.08
C SER A 106 10.71 20.54 14.71
N LEU A 107 11.29 21.72 14.98
CA LEU A 107 12.73 21.96 14.76
C LEU A 107 13.60 20.95 15.51
N LYS A 108 13.27 20.67 16.79
CA LYS A 108 13.96 19.65 17.59
C LYS A 108 13.82 18.24 16.96
N GLY A 109 12.63 17.90 16.44
CA GLY A 109 12.39 16.63 15.74
C GLY A 109 13.26 16.50 14.50
N LYS A 110 13.38 17.57 13.68
CA LYS A 110 14.27 17.60 12.50
C LYS A 110 15.74 17.45 12.88
N MET A 111 16.18 18.08 13.97
CA MET A 111 17.56 17.94 14.44
C MET A 111 17.85 16.53 14.95
N ASN A 112 16.93 15.93 15.70
CA ASN A 112 17.07 14.57 16.21
C ASN A 112 17.08 13.54 15.06
N SER A 113 16.25 13.70 14.04
CA SER A 113 16.22 12.78 12.89
C SER A 113 17.53 12.71 12.13
N LYS A 114 18.29 13.82 12.06
CA LYS A 114 19.64 13.84 11.45
C LYS A 114 20.68 13.04 12.22
N LYS A 115 20.47 12.82 13.52
CA LYS A 115 21.35 12.06 14.40
C LYS A 115 20.92 10.62 14.61
N ALA A 116 19.72 10.26 14.15
CA ALA A 116 19.16 8.93 14.31
C ALA A 116 19.99 7.90 13.54
N GLN A 117 20.40 6.84 14.22
CA GLN A 117 21.03 5.69 13.58
C GLN A 117 19.95 4.72 13.11
N ILE A 118 19.99 4.38 11.84
CA ILE A 118 19.08 3.42 11.25
C ILE A 118 19.76 2.05 11.25
N THR A 119 19.22 1.12 12.04
CA THR A 119 19.69 -0.27 12.04
C THR A 119 19.36 -0.92 10.70
N VAL A 120 20.37 -1.51 10.06
CA VAL A 120 20.20 -2.23 8.79
C VAL A 120 20.37 -3.72 9.04
N TRP A 121 19.38 -4.51 8.63
CA TRP A 121 19.42 -5.97 8.67
C TRP A 121 19.50 -6.59 7.29
N LYS A 122 20.31 -7.62 7.16
CA LYS A 122 20.45 -8.51 6.01
C LYS A 122 19.53 -9.74 6.15
N ALA A 123 19.44 -10.54 5.11
CA ALA A 123 18.65 -11.77 5.12
C ALA A 123 19.09 -12.74 6.24
N SER A 124 20.38 -12.89 6.46
CA SER A 124 20.95 -13.70 7.55
C SER A 124 20.55 -13.19 8.93
N ASP A 125 20.48 -11.87 9.12
CA ASP A 125 20.17 -11.28 10.41
C ASP A 125 18.74 -11.55 10.88
N ILE A 126 17.81 -11.74 9.94
CA ILE A 126 16.40 -12.02 10.18
C ILE A 126 16.04 -13.50 10.01
N GLY A 127 17.04 -14.37 9.79
CA GLY A 127 16.81 -15.79 9.57
C GLY A 127 15.95 -16.10 8.33
N ALA A 128 16.04 -15.26 7.30
CA ALA A 128 15.26 -15.44 6.08
C ALA A 128 15.81 -16.59 5.23
N ASP A 129 14.91 -17.46 4.76
CA ASP A 129 15.22 -18.51 3.82
C ASP A 129 15.50 -17.90 2.43
N PRO A 130 16.70 -18.10 1.85
CA PRO A 130 17.05 -17.56 0.55
C PRO A 130 16.13 -18.03 -0.60
N GLN A 131 15.47 -19.18 -0.44
CA GLN A 131 14.52 -19.69 -1.44
C GLN A 131 13.17 -18.98 -1.41
N LYS A 132 12.90 -18.21 -0.35
CA LYS A 132 11.67 -17.43 -0.17
C LYS A 132 11.88 -15.92 -0.33
N CYS A 133 13.10 -15.51 -0.71
CA CYS A 133 13.47 -14.11 -0.91
C CYS A 133 13.76 -13.81 -2.39
N GLY A 134 13.69 -12.55 -2.75
CA GLY A 134 14.06 -12.05 -4.07
C GLY A 134 13.31 -12.74 -5.20
N LEU A 135 13.95 -12.88 -6.32
CA LEU A 135 13.38 -13.58 -7.49
C LEU A 135 13.08 -15.05 -7.23
N ASN A 136 13.84 -15.71 -6.35
CA ASN A 136 13.63 -17.13 -6.05
C ASN A 136 12.32 -17.36 -5.27
N GLY A 137 12.00 -16.44 -4.37
CA GLY A 137 10.77 -16.50 -3.57
C GLY A 137 9.55 -15.86 -4.23
N SER A 138 9.71 -15.28 -5.43
CA SER A 138 8.67 -14.53 -6.12
C SER A 138 7.88 -15.41 -7.09
N PRO A 139 6.59 -15.68 -6.88
CA PRO A 139 5.70 -16.30 -7.87
C PRO A 139 5.61 -15.52 -9.19
N THR A 140 5.83 -14.22 -9.15
CA THR A 140 5.79 -13.33 -10.32
C THR A 140 7.14 -12.67 -10.58
N LYS A 141 7.39 -12.32 -11.84
CA LYS A 141 8.60 -11.59 -12.24
C LYS A 141 8.33 -10.67 -13.41
N VAL A 142 9.03 -9.54 -13.44
CA VAL A 142 8.99 -8.61 -14.59
C VAL A 142 9.71 -9.26 -15.76
N ILE A 143 9.00 -9.46 -16.87
CA ILE A 143 9.56 -10.02 -18.10
C ILE A 143 10.00 -8.88 -19.04
N ARG A 144 9.24 -7.79 -19.11
CA ARG A 144 9.51 -6.68 -20.02
C ARG A 144 9.01 -5.37 -19.43
N ILE A 145 9.82 -4.33 -19.56
CA ILE A 145 9.47 -2.95 -19.28
C ILE A 145 9.41 -2.21 -20.61
N PHE A 146 8.38 -1.41 -20.82
CA PHE A 146 8.26 -0.54 -21.99
C PHE A 146 7.57 0.77 -21.60
N THR A 147 7.94 1.83 -22.32
CA THR A 147 7.25 3.11 -22.17
C THR A 147 6.04 3.09 -23.12
N PRO A 148 4.83 3.38 -22.63
CA PRO A 148 3.68 3.56 -23.51
C PRO A 148 3.96 4.64 -24.55
N ALA A 149 3.44 4.47 -25.77
CA ALA A 149 3.50 5.52 -26.79
C ALA A 149 2.80 6.78 -26.27
N ALA A 150 3.39 7.94 -26.53
CA ALA A 150 2.76 9.21 -26.17
C ALA A 150 1.40 9.30 -26.90
N ARG A 151 0.36 9.68 -26.13
CA ARG A 151 -0.95 9.95 -26.75
C ARG A 151 -0.81 11.21 -27.60
N SER A 152 -1.03 11.08 -28.92
CA SER A 152 -0.93 12.16 -29.90
C SER A 152 -2.29 12.68 -30.39
N ASP A 153 -3.35 12.02 -29.97
CA ASP A 153 -4.74 12.16 -30.46
C ASP A 153 -5.65 12.92 -29.48
N GLY A 154 -5.05 13.62 -28.53
CA GLY A 154 -5.79 14.55 -27.67
C GLY A 154 -6.21 15.80 -28.44
N GLU A 155 -7.49 16.14 -28.44
CA GLU A 155 -8.03 17.38 -29.00
C GLU A 155 -8.29 18.39 -27.89
N ILE A 156 -7.73 19.59 -28.04
CA ILE A 156 -8.00 20.70 -27.11
C ILE A 156 -9.09 21.56 -27.72
N LEU A 157 -10.24 21.61 -27.07
CA LEU A 157 -11.33 22.49 -27.46
C LEU A 157 -11.06 23.90 -26.94
N VAL A 158 -10.95 24.86 -27.86
CA VAL A 158 -10.71 26.26 -27.53
C VAL A 158 -11.93 27.09 -27.95
N GLY A 159 -12.34 28.04 -27.09
CA GLY A 159 -13.48 28.94 -27.31
C GLY A 159 -14.18 29.27 -25.99
N GLU A 160 -15.33 29.91 -26.08
CA GLU A 160 -16.15 30.24 -24.91
C GLU A 160 -16.69 28.96 -24.27
N PRO A 161 -16.93 28.95 -22.93
CA PRO A 161 -17.35 27.75 -22.19
C PRO A 161 -18.59 27.05 -22.77
N GLU A 162 -19.57 27.82 -23.24
CA GLU A 162 -20.82 27.28 -23.80
C GLU A 162 -20.59 26.53 -25.10
N GLU A 163 -19.78 27.10 -26.01
CA GLU A 163 -19.45 26.46 -27.29
C GLU A 163 -18.57 25.23 -27.13
N THR A 164 -17.57 25.29 -26.24
CA THR A 164 -16.68 24.17 -25.98
C THR A 164 -17.39 23.02 -25.29
N THR A 165 -18.33 23.32 -24.39
CA THR A 165 -19.20 22.33 -23.73
C THR A 165 -20.10 21.65 -24.74
N ALA A 166 -20.76 22.40 -25.62
CA ALA A 166 -21.63 21.83 -26.69
C ALA A 166 -20.82 20.86 -27.59
N LYS A 167 -19.65 21.28 -28.06
CA LYS A 167 -18.74 20.45 -28.90
C LYS A 167 -18.29 19.18 -28.15
N LEU A 168 -18.00 19.29 -26.85
CA LEU A 168 -17.62 18.12 -26.02
C LEU A 168 -18.79 17.14 -25.90
N VAL A 169 -19.99 17.62 -25.60
CA VAL A 169 -21.20 16.78 -25.49
C VAL A 169 -21.46 16.05 -26.80
N ASP A 170 -21.43 16.74 -27.94
CA ASP A 170 -21.63 16.13 -29.26
C ASP A 170 -20.63 15.01 -29.55
N LYS A 171 -19.38 15.15 -29.10
CA LYS A 171 -18.35 14.11 -29.24
C LYS A 171 -18.52 12.95 -28.27
N LEU A 172 -18.97 13.20 -27.05
CA LEU A 172 -19.12 12.17 -26.02
C LEU A 172 -20.40 11.36 -26.16
N MET A 173 -21.52 11.98 -26.59
CA MET A 173 -22.82 11.30 -26.69
C MET A 173 -22.78 10.02 -27.51
N PRO A 174 -22.17 9.96 -28.70
CA PRO A 174 -22.07 8.71 -29.46
C PRO A 174 -21.31 7.59 -28.73
N ILE A 175 -20.31 7.96 -27.95
CA ILE A 175 -19.49 7.01 -27.16
C ILE A 175 -20.30 6.46 -26.00
N ILE A 176 -21.01 7.32 -25.28
CA ILE A 176 -21.83 6.95 -24.11
C ILE A 176 -23.02 6.08 -24.54
N VAL A 177 -23.71 6.47 -25.59
CA VAL A 177 -24.89 5.74 -26.10
C VAL A 177 -24.48 4.44 -26.79
N GLY A 178 -23.33 4.44 -27.49
CA GLY A 178 -22.82 3.23 -28.16
C GLY A 178 -22.23 2.18 -27.20
N ALA A 179 -21.83 2.57 -25.98
CA ALA A 179 -21.35 1.65 -24.95
C ALA A 179 -22.50 0.97 -24.16
N SER A 180 -23.75 1.35 -24.39
CA SER A 180 -24.93 0.81 -23.71
C SER A 180 -25.64 -0.31 -24.49
N ASN A 181 -25.08 -0.75 -25.61
CA ASN A 181 -25.48 -1.90 -26.42
C ASN A 181 -24.31 -2.93 -26.41
#